data_4e901fed7c7d21515e6faf444bfb877d
#
_entry.id   4e901fed7c7d21515e6faf444bfb877d
#
_cell.length_a   1.000
_cell.length_b   1.000
_cell.length_c   1.000
_cell.angle_alpha   90.00
_cell.angle_beta   90.00
_cell.angle_gamma   90.00
#
_symmetry.space_group_name_H-M   'P 1'
#
loop_
_entity.id
_entity.type
_entity.pdbx_description
1 polymer ?
#
loop_
_entity_poly.entity_id
_entity_poly.type
_entity_poly.pdbx_seq_one_letter_code
_entity_poly.pdbx_strand_id
1 'polypeptide(L)'
;MNDTYSSVISMPDTMQTSYQIQTSGKNPVYTVVSGYTAKVSETGLVTPKMQYVTYVDKNGNDVKSQWEYMFGETLISVQDGNSTVYYKFILKDYAEYYAEQKMDTFLKENITAEMSDYKKVETIARWLANNFNYSQYHSGYTGLMLDGGGDCWANTSAVNYMCEKLGLTVYARYAANDPGREAVTGTP
;
A
#
# COMPACT_ATOMS: atom_id res chain seq x y z
N MET A 1 1.35 -3.49 21.32
CA MET A 1 2.51 -4.38 21.06
C MET A 1 3.17 -3.82 19.82
N ASN A 2 4.43 -3.39 19.90
CA ASN A 2 5.19 -3.01 18.72
C ASN A 2 5.58 -4.31 18.02
N ASP A 3 4.86 -4.66 16.94
CA ASP A 3 5.17 -5.84 16.15
C ASP A 3 6.48 -5.60 15.40
N THR A 4 7.56 -6.16 15.94
CA THR A 4 8.87 -6.07 15.31
C THR A 4 8.96 -7.12 14.21
N TYR A 5 8.65 -6.72 12.97
CA TYR A 5 8.85 -7.58 11.81
C TYR A 5 10.30 -7.45 11.33
N SER A 6 10.91 -8.57 10.99
CA SER A 6 12.27 -8.58 10.41
C SER A 6 12.27 -8.05 8.97
N SER A 7 11.15 -8.23 8.26
CA SER A 7 10.97 -7.74 6.90
C SER A 7 9.50 -7.56 6.56
N VAL A 8 9.19 -6.51 5.80
CA VAL A 8 7.91 -6.30 5.15
C VAL A 8 8.14 -6.43 3.64
N ILE A 9 7.38 -7.31 2.99
CA ILE A 9 7.53 -7.63 1.57
C ILE A 9 6.19 -7.39 0.90
N SER A 10 6.13 -6.37 0.04
CA SER A 10 4.96 -6.10 -0.80
C SER A 10 5.15 -6.75 -2.18
N MET A 11 4.12 -7.39 -2.68
CA MET A 11 4.13 -8.08 -3.97
C MET A 11 2.91 -7.70 -4.79
N PRO A 12 3.06 -7.48 -6.11
CA PRO A 12 1.93 -7.30 -7.02
C PRO A 12 1.22 -8.64 -7.29
N ASP A 13 -0.03 -8.58 -7.70
CA ASP A 13 -0.88 -9.72 -8.06
C ASP A 13 -0.59 -10.27 -9.47
N THR A 14 0.67 -10.48 -9.80
CA THR A 14 1.04 -11.05 -11.10
C THR A 14 0.99 -12.58 -11.06
N MET A 15 0.78 -13.21 -12.21
CA MET A 15 0.67 -14.68 -12.32
C MET A 15 1.92 -15.45 -11.85
N GLN A 16 3.07 -14.77 -11.73
CA GLN A 16 4.33 -15.33 -11.26
C GLN A 16 4.74 -14.81 -9.88
N THR A 17 3.84 -14.17 -9.17
CA THR A 17 4.13 -13.61 -7.85
C THR A 17 4.42 -14.73 -6.87
N SER A 18 5.65 -14.79 -6.41
CA SER A 18 6.08 -15.66 -5.33
C SER A 18 7.34 -15.07 -4.70
N TYR A 19 7.61 -15.44 -3.46
CA TYR A 19 8.79 -14.98 -2.75
C TYR A 19 9.48 -16.13 -2.03
N GLN A 20 10.78 -16.32 -2.28
CA GLN A 20 11.59 -17.27 -1.55
C GLN A 20 12.20 -16.63 -0.32
N ILE A 21 11.77 -17.05 0.86
CA ILE A 21 12.41 -16.64 2.11
C ILE A 21 13.83 -17.23 2.13
N GLN A 22 14.82 -16.37 2.29
CA GLN A 22 16.22 -16.77 2.42
C GLN A 22 16.55 -16.96 3.90
N THR A 23 17.12 -18.09 4.25
CA THR A 23 17.62 -18.37 5.60
C THR A 23 19.03 -18.95 5.53
N SER A 24 19.85 -18.71 6.54
CA SER A 24 21.16 -19.32 6.70
C SER A 24 21.12 -20.62 7.49
N GLY A 25 19.97 -20.97 8.02
CA GLY A 25 19.75 -22.13 8.88
C GLY A 25 19.75 -23.46 8.13
N LYS A 26 20.04 -24.53 8.88
CA LYS A 26 20.13 -25.88 8.29
C LYS A 26 18.75 -26.58 8.18
N ASN A 27 17.83 -26.25 9.11
CA ASN A 27 16.51 -26.87 9.18
C ASN A 27 15.45 -25.82 9.62
N PRO A 28 15.19 -24.80 8.81
CA PRO A 28 14.20 -23.79 9.15
C PRO A 28 12.79 -24.37 9.09
N VAL A 29 11.94 -23.99 10.05
CA VAL A 29 10.52 -24.32 10.09
C VAL A 29 9.71 -23.05 9.80
N TYR A 30 8.87 -23.13 8.79
CA TYR A 30 8.04 -22.00 8.33
C TYR A 30 6.60 -22.21 8.76
N THR A 31 6.00 -21.21 9.40
CA THR A 31 4.63 -21.29 9.90
C THR A 31 3.86 -20.01 9.59
N VAL A 32 2.66 -20.13 9.03
CA VAL A 32 1.73 -19.00 8.93
C VAL A 32 1.16 -18.74 10.33
N VAL A 33 1.51 -17.58 10.89
CA VAL A 33 1.10 -17.17 12.25
C VAL A 33 -0.27 -16.49 12.21
N SER A 34 -0.48 -15.63 11.21
CA SER A 34 -1.75 -14.93 11.01
C SER A 34 -1.92 -14.51 9.56
N GLY A 35 -3.15 -14.11 9.22
CA GLY A 35 -3.51 -13.75 7.84
C GLY A 35 -3.85 -14.98 7.00
N TYR A 36 -4.38 -14.73 5.80
CA TYR A 36 -4.93 -15.80 4.95
C TYR A 36 -4.64 -15.59 3.45
N THR A 37 -3.88 -14.56 3.10
CA THR A 37 -3.67 -14.15 1.69
C THR A 37 -2.51 -14.87 1.02
N ALA A 38 -1.66 -15.55 1.80
CA ALA A 38 -0.54 -16.32 1.28
C ALA A 38 -0.41 -17.67 1.99
N LYS A 39 0.35 -18.57 1.39
CA LYS A 39 0.81 -19.83 1.96
C LYS A 39 2.33 -19.90 1.85
N VAL A 40 2.96 -20.67 2.73
CA VAL A 40 4.39 -20.97 2.69
C VAL A 40 4.61 -22.48 2.59
N SER A 41 5.57 -22.88 1.76
CA SER A 41 5.99 -24.28 1.65
C SER A 41 7.00 -24.64 2.74
N GLU A 42 7.27 -25.93 2.90
CA GLU A 42 8.34 -26.45 3.78
C GLU A 42 9.74 -25.93 3.39
N THR A 43 9.91 -25.51 2.15
CA THR A 43 11.16 -24.92 1.65
C THR A 43 11.20 -23.40 1.75
N GLY A 44 10.16 -22.75 2.31
CA GLY A 44 10.09 -21.30 2.49
C GLY A 44 9.62 -20.52 1.25
N LEU A 45 9.04 -21.19 0.24
CA LEU A 45 8.43 -20.49 -0.88
C LEU A 45 7.05 -19.98 -0.48
N VAL A 46 6.89 -18.67 -0.48
CA VAL A 46 5.62 -17.98 -0.23
C VAL A 46 4.90 -17.75 -1.54
N THR A 47 3.64 -18.16 -1.60
CA THR A 47 2.78 -17.98 -2.78
C THR A 47 1.44 -17.38 -2.36
N PRO A 48 0.89 -16.42 -3.12
CA PRO A 48 -0.45 -15.90 -2.89
C PRO A 48 -1.51 -16.99 -2.97
N LYS A 49 -2.58 -16.80 -2.21
CA LYS A 49 -3.79 -17.61 -2.33
C LYS A 49 -4.76 -16.93 -3.28
N MET A 50 -5.59 -17.74 -3.91
CA MET A 50 -6.69 -17.31 -4.75
C MET A 50 -8.02 -17.76 -4.15
N GLN A 51 -9.07 -17.00 -4.41
CA GLN A 51 -10.45 -17.32 -4.10
C GLN A 51 -11.30 -17.27 -5.37
N TYR A 52 -12.37 -18.04 -5.40
CA TYR A 52 -13.35 -17.97 -6.47
C TYR A 52 -14.41 -16.96 -6.09
N VAL A 53 -14.55 -15.90 -6.88
CA VAL A 53 -15.45 -14.79 -6.63
C VAL A 53 -16.54 -14.78 -7.69
N THR A 54 -17.80 -14.67 -7.25
CA THR A 54 -18.96 -14.47 -8.13
C THR A 54 -19.46 -13.04 -7.95
N TYR A 55 -19.45 -12.30 -9.03
CA TYR A 55 -20.03 -10.96 -9.09
C TYR A 55 -21.49 -11.04 -9.48
N VAL A 56 -22.31 -10.26 -8.81
CA VAL A 56 -23.74 -10.18 -9.06
C VAL A 56 -24.14 -8.78 -9.54
N ASP A 57 -25.16 -8.68 -10.37
CA ASP A 57 -25.76 -7.40 -10.75
C ASP A 57 -26.63 -6.83 -9.60
N LYS A 58 -27.19 -5.65 -9.83
CA LYS A 58 -28.08 -4.98 -8.86
C LYS A 58 -29.36 -5.77 -8.52
N ASN A 59 -29.69 -6.81 -9.30
CA ASN A 59 -30.85 -7.66 -9.11
C ASN A 59 -30.47 -9.00 -8.45
N GLY A 60 -29.17 -9.22 -8.17
CA GLY A 60 -28.66 -10.44 -7.58
C GLY A 60 -28.37 -11.57 -8.57
N ASN A 61 -28.36 -11.28 -9.89
CA ASN A 61 -28.01 -12.28 -10.89
C ASN A 61 -26.48 -12.36 -11.08
N ASP A 62 -25.95 -13.57 -11.24
CA ASP A 62 -24.53 -13.79 -11.53
C ASP A 62 -24.18 -13.19 -12.89
N VAL A 63 -23.23 -12.24 -12.91
CA VAL A 63 -22.73 -11.63 -14.14
C VAL A 63 -21.34 -12.10 -14.53
N LYS A 64 -20.53 -12.52 -13.55
CA LYS A 64 -19.15 -12.97 -13.77
C LYS A 64 -18.69 -13.78 -12.58
N SER A 65 -17.99 -14.89 -12.84
CA SER A 65 -17.28 -15.64 -11.81
C SER A 65 -15.86 -15.92 -12.25
N GLN A 66 -14.89 -15.69 -11.37
CA GLN A 66 -13.48 -15.86 -11.69
C GLN A 66 -12.65 -16.14 -10.44
N TRP A 67 -11.44 -16.69 -10.64
CA TRP A 67 -10.42 -16.77 -9.62
C TRP A 67 -9.70 -15.44 -9.49
N GLU A 68 -9.57 -14.96 -8.25
CA GLU A 68 -8.88 -13.70 -7.93
C GLU A 68 -7.92 -13.91 -6.77
N TYR A 69 -6.85 -13.15 -6.75
CA TYR A 69 -5.94 -13.13 -5.61
C TYR A 69 -6.63 -12.56 -4.37
N MET A 70 -6.26 -13.11 -3.22
CA MET A 70 -6.71 -12.61 -1.92
C MET A 70 -5.73 -11.54 -1.45
N PHE A 71 -6.10 -10.28 -1.61
CA PHE A 71 -5.28 -9.15 -1.17
C PHE A 71 -5.25 -8.99 0.35
N GLY A 72 -4.16 -8.41 0.85
CA GLY A 72 -3.96 -8.15 2.27
C GLY A 72 -2.66 -8.75 2.81
N GLU A 73 -2.63 -8.97 4.11
CA GLU A 73 -1.42 -9.33 4.85
C GLU A 73 -1.41 -10.79 5.30
N THR A 74 -0.22 -11.38 5.33
CA THR A 74 0.05 -12.68 5.95
C THR A 74 1.36 -12.59 6.74
N LEU A 75 1.34 -12.99 8.00
CA LEU A 75 2.51 -13.08 8.86
C LEU A 75 3.04 -14.51 8.88
N ILE A 76 4.31 -14.67 8.58
CA ILE A 76 5.01 -15.96 8.59
C ILE A 76 6.16 -15.89 9.58
N SER A 77 6.23 -16.86 10.51
CA SER A 77 7.40 -17.09 11.34
C SER A 77 8.34 -18.09 10.69
N VAL A 78 9.62 -17.84 10.85
CA VAL A 78 10.71 -18.77 10.48
C VAL A 78 11.48 -19.08 11.74
N GLN A 79 11.37 -20.30 12.21
CA GLN A 79 12.12 -20.79 13.36
C GLN A 79 13.33 -21.59 12.88
N ASP A 80 14.50 -21.21 13.34
CA ASP A 80 15.77 -21.91 13.10
C ASP A 80 16.52 -22.10 14.41
N GLY A 81 16.49 -23.30 14.92
CA GLY A 81 16.98 -23.60 16.27
C GLY A 81 16.20 -22.80 17.34
N ASN A 82 16.92 -21.97 18.10
CA ASN A 82 16.35 -21.13 19.16
C ASN A 82 15.97 -19.71 18.67
N SER A 83 16.16 -19.41 17.40
CA SER A 83 15.86 -18.09 16.83
C SER A 83 14.54 -18.13 16.06
N THR A 84 13.71 -17.10 16.22
CA THR A 84 12.49 -16.92 15.44
C THR A 84 12.50 -15.55 14.80
N VAL A 85 12.27 -15.52 13.49
CA VAL A 85 12.21 -14.30 12.67
C VAL A 85 10.82 -14.21 12.07
N TYR A 86 10.27 -13.01 11.96
CA TYR A 86 8.95 -12.81 11.41
C TYR A 86 9.03 -12.03 10.09
N TYR A 87 8.25 -12.49 9.12
CA TYR A 87 8.08 -11.84 7.82
C TYR A 87 6.61 -11.46 7.63
N LYS A 88 6.36 -10.21 7.32
CA LYS A 88 5.04 -9.72 6.89
C LYS A 88 5.00 -9.67 5.37
N PHE A 89 4.09 -10.40 4.77
CA PHE A 89 3.81 -10.37 3.33
C PHE A 89 2.54 -9.59 3.08
N ILE A 90 2.61 -8.65 2.16
CA ILE A 90 1.47 -7.83 1.74
C ILE A 90 1.28 -8.07 0.25
N LEU A 91 0.18 -8.72 -0.12
CA LEU A 91 -0.22 -8.82 -1.52
C LEU A 91 -1.14 -7.66 -1.85
N LYS A 92 -0.76 -6.90 -2.87
CA LYS A 92 -1.49 -5.73 -3.35
C LYS A 92 -1.99 -5.94 -4.76
N ASP A 93 -3.07 -5.24 -5.11
CA ASP A 93 -3.47 -5.04 -6.49
C ASP A 93 -2.29 -4.49 -7.32
N TYR A 94 -2.19 -4.95 -8.56
CA TYR A 94 -1.10 -4.53 -9.46
C TYR A 94 -1.02 -3.01 -9.60
N ALA A 95 -2.17 -2.36 -9.80
CA ALA A 95 -2.23 -0.92 -10.00
C ALA A 95 -1.83 -0.18 -8.70
N GLU A 96 -2.32 -0.63 -7.54
CA GLU A 96 -1.94 -0.08 -6.25
C GLU A 96 -0.42 -0.22 -6.00
N TYR A 97 0.13 -1.41 -6.26
CA TYR A 97 1.55 -1.66 -6.10
C TYR A 97 2.42 -0.69 -6.93
N TYR A 98 2.11 -0.52 -8.22
CA TYR A 98 2.89 0.36 -9.09
C TYR A 98 2.68 1.85 -8.81
N ALA A 99 1.49 2.25 -8.40
CA ALA A 99 1.24 3.62 -7.95
C ALA A 99 2.10 3.96 -6.72
N GLU A 100 2.16 3.06 -5.74
CA GLU A 100 3.02 3.21 -4.56
C GLU A 100 4.50 3.23 -4.93
N GLN A 101 4.96 2.33 -5.82
CA GLN A 101 6.36 2.33 -6.28
C GLN A 101 6.76 3.66 -6.93
N LYS A 102 5.86 4.29 -7.67
CA LYS A 102 6.10 5.60 -8.27
C LYS A 102 6.28 6.69 -7.22
N MET A 103 5.44 6.70 -6.18
CA MET A 103 5.54 7.64 -5.06
C MET A 103 6.80 7.37 -4.22
N ASP A 104 7.08 6.11 -3.89
CA ASP A 104 8.27 5.72 -3.11
C ASP A 104 9.57 6.08 -3.85
N THR A 105 9.61 5.91 -5.17
CA THR A 105 10.75 6.34 -6.01
C THR A 105 10.96 7.84 -5.93
N PHE A 106 9.87 8.62 -6.09
CA PHE A 106 9.93 10.07 -5.95
C PHE A 106 10.47 10.48 -4.58
N LEU A 107 9.96 9.91 -3.49
CA LEU A 107 10.42 10.21 -2.14
C LEU A 107 11.91 9.92 -1.97
N LYS A 108 12.37 8.76 -2.44
CA LYS A 108 13.78 8.35 -2.34
C LYS A 108 14.73 9.30 -3.09
N GLU A 109 14.29 9.83 -4.23
CA GLU A 109 15.12 10.68 -5.09
C GLU A 109 15.10 12.15 -4.68
N ASN A 110 14.04 12.62 -4.03
CA ASN A 110 13.80 14.06 -3.82
C ASN A 110 13.72 14.50 -2.36
N ILE A 111 13.62 13.55 -1.41
CA ILE A 111 13.49 13.87 0.02
C ILE A 111 14.74 13.40 0.77
N THR A 112 15.34 14.28 1.56
CA THR A 112 16.47 13.93 2.43
C THR A 112 16.13 14.08 3.90
N ALA A 113 16.92 13.44 4.77
CA ALA A 113 16.72 13.48 6.22
C ALA A 113 16.88 14.90 6.81
N GLU A 114 17.68 15.75 6.17
CA GLU A 114 17.98 17.12 6.61
C GLU A 114 16.86 18.11 6.29
N MET A 115 15.91 17.73 5.42
CA MET A 115 14.78 18.60 5.09
C MET A 115 13.87 18.74 6.31
N SER A 116 13.42 19.97 6.59
CA SER A 116 12.32 20.20 7.52
C SER A 116 11.03 19.56 7.02
N ASP A 117 10.11 19.23 7.92
CA ASP A 117 8.82 18.64 7.57
C ASP A 117 8.04 19.52 6.58
N TYR A 118 8.06 20.84 6.80
CA TYR A 118 7.50 21.80 5.85
C TYR A 118 8.10 21.63 4.44
N LYS A 119 9.42 21.50 4.35
CA LYS A 119 10.10 21.38 3.06
C LYS A 119 9.79 20.06 2.36
N LYS A 120 9.65 18.96 3.11
CA LYS A 120 9.23 17.67 2.60
C LYS A 120 7.84 17.77 1.98
N VAL A 121 6.86 18.33 2.73
CA VAL A 121 5.47 18.48 2.26
C VAL A 121 5.40 19.44 1.06
N GLU A 122 6.12 20.57 1.08
CA GLU A 122 6.21 21.49 -0.06
C GLU A 122 6.72 20.77 -1.32
N THR A 123 7.76 19.95 -1.18
CA THR A 123 8.36 19.21 -2.30
C THR A 123 7.36 18.22 -2.89
N ILE A 124 6.62 17.47 -2.06
CA ILE A 124 5.54 16.57 -2.47
C ILE A 124 4.45 17.35 -3.21
N ALA A 125 3.95 18.43 -2.62
CA ALA A 125 2.86 19.21 -3.21
C ALA A 125 3.24 19.81 -4.58
N ARG A 126 4.47 20.33 -4.71
CA ARG A 126 4.98 20.83 -5.99
C ARG A 126 5.11 19.73 -7.04
N TRP A 127 5.57 18.55 -6.65
CA TRP A 127 5.65 17.42 -7.57
C TRP A 127 4.27 17.03 -8.09
N LEU A 128 3.28 16.90 -7.20
CA LEU A 128 1.91 16.58 -7.60
C LEU A 128 1.35 17.65 -8.54
N ALA A 129 1.48 18.92 -8.19
CA ALA A 129 0.96 20.04 -8.99
C ALA A 129 1.60 20.16 -10.38
N ASN A 130 2.87 19.77 -10.52
CA ASN A 130 3.60 19.90 -11.79
C ASN A 130 3.46 18.69 -12.73
N ASN A 131 3.08 17.52 -12.20
CA ASN A 131 3.11 16.27 -12.97
C ASN A 131 1.74 15.65 -13.21
N PHE A 132 0.69 16.12 -12.52
CA PHE A 132 -0.64 15.53 -12.61
C PHE A 132 -1.70 16.60 -12.87
N ASN A 133 -2.73 16.20 -13.62
CA ASN A 133 -3.84 17.10 -13.95
C ASN A 133 -5.06 16.81 -13.08
N TYR A 134 -5.97 17.80 -12.99
CA TYR A 134 -7.26 17.55 -12.37
C TYR A 134 -8.12 16.67 -13.28
N SER A 135 -8.71 15.62 -12.70
CA SER A 135 -9.65 14.72 -13.38
C SER A 135 -10.67 14.20 -12.37
N GLN A 136 -11.95 14.34 -12.68
CA GLN A 136 -13.04 13.84 -11.83
C GLN A 136 -13.26 12.33 -11.93
N TYR A 137 -12.51 11.62 -12.77
CA TYR A 137 -12.69 10.18 -12.99
C TYR A 137 -11.94 9.30 -12.00
N HIS A 138 -11.00 9.86 -11.25
CA HIS A 138 -10.18 9.12 -10.29
C HIS A 138 -10.15 9.84 -8.94
N SER A 139 -10.66 9.17 -7.91
CA SER A 139 -10.69 9.67 -6.52
C SER A 139 -9.63 9.04 -5.61
N GLY A 140 -8.76 8.19 -6.14
CA GLY A 140 -7.67 7.55 -5.41
C GLY A 140 -6.31 7.80 -6.06
N TYR A 141 -5.25 7.69 -5.27
CA TYR A 141 -3.88 7.90 -5.76
C TYR A 141 -3.48 6.95 -6.90
N THR A 142 -4.11 5.78 -7.00
CA THR A 142 -3.85 4.81 -8.07
C THR A 142 -4.10 5.41 -9.44
N GLY A 143 -5.28 5.97 -9.69
CA GLY A 143 -5.58 6.64 -10.96
C GLY A 143 -4.73 7.87 -11.18
N LEU A 144 -4.50 8.68 -10.12
CA LEU A 144 -3.61 9.83 -10.19
C LEU A 144 -2.22 9.43 -10.70
N MET A 145 -1.63 8.38 -10.11
CA MET A 145 -0.26 7.95 -10.43
C MET A 145 -0.12 7.25 -11.78
N LEU A 146 -1.11 6.45 -12.18
CA LEU A 146 -1.03 5.62 -13.39
C LEU A 146 -1.60 6.32 -14.63
N ASP A 147 -2.69 7.07 -14.48
CA ASP A 147 -3.39 7.72 -15.59
C ASP A 147 -3.05 9.23 -15.71
N GLY A 148 -2.28 9.76 -14.76
CA GLY A 148 -1.77 11.12 -14.81
C GLY A 148 -2.78 12.19 -14.38
N GLY A 149 -3.91 11.80 -13.79
CA GLY A 149 -4.91 12.76 -13.31
C GLY A 149 -5.83 12.22 -12.22
N GLY A 150 -6.31 13.13 -11.36
CA GLY A 150 -7.25 12.79 -10.30
C GLY A 150 -7.91 14.00 -9.68
N ASP A 151 -8.94 13.77 -8.87
CA ASP A 151 -9.66 14.81 -8.15
C ASP A 151 -8.93 15.24 -6.85
N CYS A 152 -9.58 16.05 -6.04
CA CYS A 152 -9.01 16.49 -4.75
C CYS A 152 -8.79 15.32 -3.78
N TRP A 153 -9.60 14.26 -3.84
CA TRP A 153 -9.42 13.06 -3.02
C TRP A 153 -8.21 12.25 -3.43
N ALA A 154 -8.00 12.10 -4.74
CA ALA A 154 -6.82 11.43 -5.29
C ALA A 154 -5.52 12.12 -4.85
N ASN A 155 -5.47 13.46 -4.95
CA ASN A 155 -4.34 14.24 -4.48
C ASN A 155 -4.15 14.11 -2.95
N THR A 156 -5.24 14.20 -2.18
CA THR A 156 -5.17 14.04 -0.71
C THR A 156 -4.65 12.66 -0.32
N SER A 157 -5.14 11.59 -0.98
CA SER A 157 -4.67 10.23 -0.70
C SER A 157 -3.20 10.02 -1.04
N ALA A 158 -2.70 10.63 -2.12
CA ALA A 158 -1.29 10.59 -2.48
C ALA A 158 -0.41 11.34 -1.46
N VAL A 159 -0.83 12.55 -1.03
CA VAL A 159 -0.11 13.31 0.01
C VAL A 159 -0.06 12.52 1.32
N ASN A 160 -1.21 11.96 1.74
CA ASN A 160 -1.27 11.17 2.97
C ASN A 160 -0.31 9.98 2.92
N TYR A 161 -0.37 9.17 1.86
CA TYR A 161 0.56 8.05 1.66
C TYR A 161 2.02 8.48 1.79
N MET A 162 2.43 9.51 1.04
CA MET A 162 3.82 9.96 1.03
C MET A 162 4.26 10.56 2.37
N CYS A 163 3.41 11.30 3.04
CA CYS A 163 3.70 11.85 4.37
C CYS A 163 3.82 10.75 5.43
N GLU A 164 2.93 9.76 5.42
CA GLU A 164 3.00 8.61 6.33
C GLU A 164 4.29 7.79 6.12
N LYS A 165 4.72 7.60 4.88
CA LYS A 165 6.01 6.96 4.56
C LYS A 165 7.21 7.71 5.13
N LEU A 166 7.12 9.03 5.26
CA LEU A 166 8.14 9.88 5.88
C LEU A 166 8.01 9.98 7.42
N GLY A 167 7.06 9.26 8.02
CA GLY A 167 6.79 9.30 9.45
C GLY A 167 6.09 10.58 9.93
N LEU A 168 5.50 11.35 9.01
CA LEU A 168 4.73 12.54 9.33
C LEU A 168 3.30 12.16 9.70
N THR A 169 2.77 12.80 10.76
CA THR A 169 1.36 12.63 11.14
C THR A 169 0.47 13.46 10.22
N VAL A 170 -0.50 12.84 9.58
CA VAL A 170 -1.45 13.48 8.67
C VAL A 170 -2.88 13.39 9.21
N TYR A 171 -3.64 14.46 8.96
CA TYR A 171 -5.06 14.55 9.30
C TYR A 171 -5.85 15.02 8.09
N ALA A 172 -6.77 14.19 7.61
CA ALA A 172 -7.71 14.62 6.59
C ALA A 172 -8.81 15.49 7.23
N ARG A 173 -8.99 16.71 6.73
CA ARG A 173 -10.07 17.62 7.14
C ARG A 173 -11.11 17.70 6.05
N TYR A 174 -12.34 17.45 6.43
CA TYR A 174 -13.49 17.57 5.54
C TYR A 174 -14.13 18.94 5.76
N ALA A 175 -14.12 19.77 4.74
CA ALA A 175 -14.60 21.16 4.84
C ALA A 175 -16.00 21.30 5.42
N ALA A 176 -16.88 20.30 5.25
CA ALA A 176 -18.23 20.30 5.82
C ALA A 176 -18.26 20.15 7.36
N ASN A 177 -17.22 19.55 7.95
CA ASN A 177 -17.15 19.22 9.37
C ASN A 177 -15.97 19.91 10.08
N ASP A 178 -15.25 20.79 9.39
CA ASP A 178 -14.10 21.50 9.97
C ASP A 178 -14.59 22.74 10.76
N PRO A 179 -14.41 22.76 12.10
CA PRO A 179 -14.80 23.93 12.90
C PRO A 179 -13.99 25.20 12.54
N GLY A 180 -12.86 25.05 11.82
CA GLY A 180 -12.07 26.16 11.28
C GLY A 180 -12.57 26.71 9.94
N ARG A 181 -13.59 26.11 9.33
CA ARG A 181 -14.07 26.50 7.99
C ARG A 181 -14.50 27.96 7.90
N GLU A 182 -15.14 28.49 8.93
CA GLU A 182 -15.57 29.91 8.95
C GLU A 182 -14.38 30.87 8.89
N ALA A 183 -13.27 30.51 9.50
CA ALA A 183 -12.05 31.31 9.44
C ALA A 183 -11.38 31.28 8.05
N VAL A 184 -11.58 30.20 7.28
CA VAL A 184 -11.04 30.05 5.91
C VAL A 184 -11.97 30.67 4.86
N THR A 185 -13.28 30.59 5.06
CA THR A 185 -14.28 31.14 4.12
C THR A 185 -14.53 32.64 4.30
N GLY A 186 -14.07 33.22 5.39
CA GLY A 186 -14.16 34.66 5.66
C GLY A 186 -13.07 35.52 4.98
N THR A 187 -12.18 34.94 4.20
CA THR A 187 -11.23 35.68 3.37
C THR A 187 -11.85 35.92 2.00
N PRO A 188 -11.90 37.17 1.53
CA PRO A 188 -12.43 37.51 0.21
C PRO A 188 -11.59 36.92 -0.92
#